data_3c62f678f3268adc14b94b82c94e4115
#
_entry.id   3c62f678f3268adc14b94b82c94e4115
#
_cell.length_a   1.000
_cell.length_b   1.000
_cell.length_c   1.000
_cell.angle_alpha   90.00
_cell.angle_beta   90.00
_cell.angle_gamma   90.00
#
_symmetry.space_group_name_H-M   'P 1'
#
loop_
_entity.id
_entity.type
_entity.pdbx_description
1 polymer ?
#
loop_
_entity_poly.entity_id
_entity_poly.type
_entity_poly.pdbx_seq_one_letter_code
_entity_poly.pdbx_strand_id
1 'polypeptide(L)'
;MQYQEFLNLTAEKIAPGTASEVRKFIAVTLSTLGERLYRTGRDELSAQLPKELKGDLYLEVDGEAVRTDTERFPLEEYYQRVAARADLPYPRAVEISRKVMEVLAGAVTPEVLAAVKSRLPEEYDQLFGDAPDSPTSPTAV
;
A
#
# COMPACT_ATOMS: atom_id res chain seq x y z
N MET A 1 11.97 9.60 -5.52
CA MET A 1 12.62 8.82 -4.45
C MET A 1 13.35 7.64 -5.05
N GLN A 2 14.57 7.41 -4.59
CA GLN A 2 15.36 6.29 -5.07
C GLN A 2 14.93 5.01 -4.35
N TYR A 3 15.21 3.90 -5.00
CA TYR A 3 14.83 2.58 -4.46
C TYR A 3 15.43 2.35 -3.07
N GLN A 4 16.71 2.62 -2.88
CA GLN A 4 17.36 2.39 -1.59
C GLN A 4 16.78 3.28 -0.50
N GLU A 5 16.42 4.50 -0.86
CA GLU A 5 15.79 5.41 0.10
C GLU A 5 14.43 4.87 0.53
N PHE A 6 13.66 4.35 -0.43
CA PHE A 6 12.36 3.75 -0.13
C PHE A 6 12.52 2.59 0.86
N LEU A 7 13.50 1.71 0.58
CA LEU A 7 13.76 0.59 1.47
C LEU A 7 14.17 1.04 2.86
N ASN A 8 15.05 2.02 2.95
CA ASN A 8 15.55 2.49 4.24
C ASN A 8 14.44 3.14 5.07
N LEU A 9 13.63 3.98 4.46
CA LEU A 9 12.53 4.61 5.16
C LEU A 9 11.52 3.59 5.66
N THR A 10 11.22 2.61 4.81
CA THR A 10 10.29 1.56 5.21
C THR A 10 10.85 0.76 6.38
N ALA A 11 12.14 0.40 6.30
CA ALA A 11 12.77 -0.37 7.36
C ALA A 11 12.70 0.36 8.70
N GLU A 12 12.92 1.66 8.68
CA GLU A 12 12.84 2.46 9.91
C GLU A 12 11.44 2.44 10.50
N LYS A 13 10.43 2.55 9.65
CA LYS A 13 9.06 2.67 10.12
C LYS A 13 8.48 1.35 10.62
N ILE A 14 8.94 0.24 10.08
CA ILE A 14 8.36 -1.06 10.45
C ILE A 14 9.29 -1.91 11.30
N ALA A 15 10.38 -1.33 11.80
CA ALA A 15 11.30 -2.06 12.66
C ALA A 15 10.56 -2.70 13.83
N PRO A 16 11.01 -3.87 14.34
CA PRO A 16 12.16 -4.61 13.82
C PRO A 16 11.79 -5.47 12.63
N GLY A 17 12.80 -5.76 11.80
CA GLY A 17 12.60 -6.64 10.66
C GLY A 17 13.89 -6.74 9.86
N THR A 18 14.07 -7.88 9.21
CA THR A 18 15.23 -8.08 8.35
C THR A 18 15.01 -7.38 7.01
N ALA A 19 16.10 -7.18 6.27
CA ALA A 19 16.00 -6.59 4.94
C ALA A 19 15.09 -7.42 4.04
N SER A 20 15.17 -8.74 4.15
CA SER A 20 14.34 -9.65 3.38
C SER A 20 12.87 -9.48 3.72
N GLU A 21 12.56 -9.36 5.00
CA GLU A 21 11.18 -9.13 5.43
C GLU A 21 10.64 -7.80 4.94
N VAL A 22 11.45 -6.75 5.04
CA VAL A 22 11.04 -5.42 4.57
C VAL A 22 10.68 -5.48 3.09
N ARG A 23 11.53 -6.12 2.29
CA ARG A 23 11.27 -6.22 0.86
C ARG A 23 10.01 -7.02 0.57
N LYS A 24 9.80 -8.10 1.33
CA LYS A 24 8.59 -8.92 1.19
C LYS A 24 7.34 -8.11 1.52
N PHE A 25 7.39 -7.36 2.62
CA PHE A 25 6.23 -6.57 3.05
C PHE A 25 5.89 -5.50 2.01
N ILE A 26 6.91 -4.87 1.42
CA ILE A 26 6.66 -3.90 0.36
C ILE A 26 5.97 -4.58 -0.82
N ALA A 27 6.47 -5.74 -1.24
CA ALA A 27 5.90 -6.45 -2.38
C ALA A 27 4.44 -6.83 -2.12
N VAL A 28 4.16 -7.35 -0.93
CA VAL A 28 2.80 -7.78 -0.60
C VAL A 28 1.83 -6.59 -0.56
N THR A 29 2.24 -5.49 0.09
CA THR A 29 1.35 -4.35 0.21
C THR A 29 1.10 -3.69 -1.15
N LEU A 30 2.14 -3.57 -1.97
CA LEU A 30 1.98 -2.95 -3.29
C LEU A 30 1.18 -3.84 -4.24
N SER A 31 1.39 -5.16 -4.21
CA SER A 31 0.64 -6.04 -5.09
C SER A 31 -0.84 -6.08 -4.71
N THR A 32 -1.13 -6.04 -3.42
CA THR A 32 -2.52 -6.01 -2.97
C THR A 32 -3.19 -4.69 -3.37
N LEU A 33 -2.45 -3.58 -3.26
CA LEU A 33 -2.96 -2.30 -3.74
C LEU A 33 -3.20 -2.33 -5.23
N GLY A 34 -2.29 -2.95 -5.99
CA GLY A 34 -2.43 -3.08 -7.43
C GLY A 34 -3.69 -3.82 -7.83
N GLU A 35 -4.03 -4.88 -7.09
CA GLU A 35 -5.29 -5.59 -7.34
C GLU A 35 -6.50 -4.67 -7.18
N ARG A 36 -6.44 -3.81 -6.17
CA ARG A 36 -7.58 -2.96 -5.83
C ARG A 36 -7.72 -1.79 -6.81
N LEU A 37 -6.61 -1.30 -7.33
CA LEU A 37 -6.60 -0.11 -8.18
C LEU A 37 -7.00 -0.38 -9.62
N TYR A 38 -6.87 -1.61 -10.06
CA TYR A 38 -7.10 -1.94 -11.44
C TYR A 38 -6.12 -1.19 -12.34
N ARG A 39 -6.32 -1.26 -13.64
CA ARG A 39 -5.31 -0.91 -14.63
C ARG A 39 -4.83 0.53 -14.57
N THR A 40 -5.74 1.48 -14.67
CA THR A 40 -5.36 2.89 -14.78
C THR A 40 -4.65 3.37 -13.53
N GLY A 41 -5.18 3.02 -12.37
CA GLY A 41 -4.55 3.42 -11.11
C GLY A 41 -3.19 2.83 -10.94
N ARG A 42 -3.01 1.57 -11.35
CA ARG A 42 -1.70 0.93 -11.27
C ARG A 42 -0.69 1.63 -12.18
N ASP A 43 -1.11 1.96 -13.39
CA ASP A 43 -0.20 2.59 -14.35
C ASP A 43 0.22 3.97 -13.89
N GLU A 44 -0.71 4.75 -13.36
CA GLU A 44 -0.38 6.07 -12.83
C GLU A 44 0.62 5.98 -11.70
N LEU A 45 0.41 5.05 -10.80
CA LEU A 45 1.26 4.90 -9.64
C LEU A 45 2.64 4.38 -10.04
N SER A 46 2.68 3.37 -10.91
CA SER A 46 3.94 2.76 -11.28
C SER A 46 4.85 3.74 -12.02
N ALA A 47 4.27 4.70 -12.72
CA ALA A 47 5.06 5.67 -13.47
C ALA A 47 5.99 6.49 -12.59
N GLN A 48 5.68 6.61 -11.30
CA GLN A 48 6.48 7.42 -10.39
C GLN A 48 7.30 6.61 -9.39
N LEU A 49 7.20 5.29 -9.41
CA LEU A 49 7.96 4.45 -8.51
C LEU A 49 9.34 4.15 -9.05
N PRO A 50 10.32 3.88 -8.17
CA PRO A 50 11.60 3.35 -8.64
C PRO A 50 11.36 2.08 -9.46
N LYS A 51 12.17 1.90 -10.49
CA LYS A 51 11.95 0.79 -11.43
C LYS A 51 11.93 -0.56 -10.72
N GLU A 52 12.67 -0.69 -9.63
CA GLU A 52 12.74 -1.95 -8.89
C GLU A 52 11.42 -2.29 -8.21
N LEU A 53 10.56 -1.31 -8.02
CA LEU A 53 9.27 -1.52 -7.34
C LEU A 53 8.08 -1.51 -8.28
N LYS A 54 8.27 -1.09 -9.53
CA LYS A 54 7.15 -0.98 -10.46
C LYS A 54 6.44 -2.31 -10.64
N GLY A 55 7.20 -3.38 -10.77
CA GLY A 55 6.61 -4.69 -11.01
C GLY A 55 5.77 -5.20 -9.85
N ASP A 56 6.02 -4.70 -8.63
CA ASP A 56 5.27 -5.19 -7.48
C ASP A 56 3.77 -4.92 -7.63
N LEU A 57 3.41 -3.82 -8.28
CA LEU A 57 2.00 -3.48 -8.48
C LEU A 57 1.28 -4.46 -9.39
N TYR A 58 2.01 -5.20 -10.18
CA TYR A 58 1.46 -6.11 -11.19
C TYR A 58 1.66 -7.57 -10.85
N LEU A 59 2.17 -7.88 -9.66
CA LEU A 59 2.42 -9.25 -9.28
C LEU A 59 1.12 -10.05 -9.21
N GLU A 60 1.19 -11.27 -9.72
CA GLU A 60 0.10 -12.22 -9.53
C GLU A 60 0.31 -12.88 -8.18
N VAL A 61 -0.69 -12.72 -7.34
CA VAL A 61 -0.62 -13.25 -5.99
C VAL A 61 -1.45 -14.52 -5.93
N ASP A 62 -0.98 -15.48 -5.15
CA ASP A 62 -1.65 -16.78 -5.01
C ASP A 62 -1.67 -17.56 -6.31
N GLY A 63 -0.77 -17.24 -7.24
CA GLY A 63 -0.66 -17.98 -8.48
C GLY A 63 -1.74 -17.71 -9.49
N GLU A 64 -2.54 -16.68 -9.27
CA GLU A 64 -3.62 -16.34 -10.18
C GLU A 64 -3.36 -15.00 -10.83
N ALA A 65 -3.81 -14.87 -12.06
CA ALA A 65 -3.74 -13.58 -12.73
C ALA A 65 -4.58 -12.59 -11.98
N VAL A 66 -4.09 -11.34 -11.95
CA VAL A 66 -4.82 -10.28 -11.32
C VAL A 66 -6.20 -10.19 -11.94
N ARG A 67 -7.21 -10.19 -11.10
CA ARG A 67 -8.56 -10.06 -11.58
C ARG A 67 -8.74 -8.74 -12.26
N THR A 68 -9.71 -8.71 -13.11
CA THR A 68 -10.01 -7.53 -13.84
C THR A 68 -10.73 -6.54 -12.95
N ASP A 69 -11.44 -5.68 -13.54
CA ASP A 69 -12.08 -4.51 -13.03
C ASP A 69 -13.12 -4.76 -11.95
N THR A 70 -13.43 -6.00 -11.62
CA THR A 70 -14.50 -6.28 -10.68
C THR A 70 -14.07 -6.43 -9.23
N GLU A 71 -12.77 -6.41 -8.99
CA GLU A 71 -12.25 -6.59 -7.63
C GLU A 71 -12.36 -5.30 -6.86
N ARG A 72 -13.43 -5.17 -6.07
CA ARG A 72 -13.69 -3.95 -5.32
C ARG A 72 -13.83 -4.26 -3.84
N PHE A 73 -12.78 -4.86 -3.29
CA PHE A 73 -12.85 -5.26 -1.89
C PHE A 73 -12.66 -4.07 -0.96
N PRO A 74 -13.29 -4.11 0.23
CA PRO A 74 -13.16 -3.02 1.20
C PRO A 74 -11.80 -3.03 1.88
N LEU A 75 -11.52 -1.97 2.61
CA LEU A 75 -10.24 -1.83 3.29
C LEU A 75 -9.96 -2.99 4.25
N GLU A 76 -10.98 -3.46 4.94
CA GLU A 76 -10.79 -4.58 5.84
C GLU A 76 -10.24 -5.80 5.11
N GLU A 77 -10.79 -6.08 3.93
CA GLU A 77 -10.30 -7.20 3.15
C GLU A 77 -8.90 -6.95 2.63
N TYR A 78 -8.55 -5.69 2.33
CA TYR A 78 -7.19 -5.34 1.95
C TYR A 78 -6.21 -5.82 3.04
N TYR A 79 -6.50 -5.46 4.29
CA TYR A 79 -5.64 -5.86 5.40
C TYR A 79 -5.63 -7.37 5.60
N GLN A 80 -6.77 -8.02 5.40
CA GLN A 80 -6.84 -9.47 5.52
C GLN A 80 -5.96 -10.15 4.47
N ARG A 81 -5.99 -9.65 3.24
CA ARG A 81 -5.15 -10.20 2.18
C ARG A 81 -3.68 -10.00 2.49
N VAL A 82 -3.31 -8.82 2.98
CA VAL A 82 -1.92 -8.58 3.35
C VAL A 82 -1.50 -9.53 4.48
N ALA A 83 -2.34 -9.68 5.48
CA ALA A 83 -2.03 -10.57 6.60
C ALA A 83 -1.78 -11.99 6.13
N ALA A 84 -2.64 -12.50 5.25
CA ALA A 84 -2.51 -13.87 4.76
C ALA A 84 -1.26 -14.03 3.90
N ARG A 85 -1.01 -13.08 3.01
CA ARG A 85 0.09 -13.18 2.05
C ARG A 85 1.45 -12.95 2.69
N ALA A 86 1.51 -12.10 3.70
CA ALA A 86 2.75 -11.81 4.40
C ALA A 86 2.94 -12.68 5.63
N ASP A 87 1.95 -13.52 5.95
CA ASP A 87 1.99 -14.40 7.11
C ASP A 87 2.13 -13.60 8.40
N LEU A 88 1.22 -12.64 8.58
CA LEU A 88 1.25 -11.74 9.72
C LEU A 88 -0.09 -11.78 10.47
N PRO A 89 -0.05 -11.52 11.79
CA PRO A 89 -1.31 -11.24 12.50
C PRO A 89 -1.97 -9.99 11.91
N TYR A 90 -3.30 -9.95 11.96
CA TYR A 90 -4.05 -8.85 11.39
C TYR A 90 -3.58 -7.48 11.88
N PRO A 91 -3.41 -7.25 13.20
CA PRO A 91 -2.97 -5.91 13.66
C PRO A 91 -1.62 -5.50 13.08
N ARG A 92 -0.70 -6.46 12.92
CA ARG A 92 0.60 -6.17 12.36
C ARG A 92 0.49 -5.85 10.87
N ALA A 93 -0.41 -6.56 10.17
CA ALA A 93 -0.64 -6.29 8.75
C ALA A 93 -1.19 -4.88 8.54
N VAL A 94 -2.09 -4.43 9.41
CA VAL A 94 -2.61 -3.07 9.36
C VAL A 94 -1.47 -2.07 9.56
N GLU A 95 -0.66 -2.29 10.56
CA GLU A 95 0.46 -1.40 10.87
C GLU A 95 1.42 -1.31 9.70
N ILE A 96 1.84 -2.46 9.19
CA ILE A 96 2.82 -2.50 8.11
C ILE A 96 2.26 -1.86 6.84
N SER A 97 1.00 -2.17 6.52
CA SER A 97 0.37 -1.59 5.33
C SER A 97 0.38 -0.07 5.39
N ARG A 98 0.02 0.49 6.54
CA ARG A 98 -0.01 1.94 6.69
C ARG A 98 1.38 2.56 6.60
N LYS A 99 2.38 1.89 7.18
CA LYS A 99 3.75 2.41 7.12
C LYS A 99 4.30 2.40 5.70
N VAL A 100 4.05 1.31 4.96
CA VAL A 100 4.49 1.25 3.57
C VAL A 100 3.80 2.35 2.74
N MET A 101 2.51 2.55 2.95
CA MET A 101 1.78 3.57 2.20
C MET A 101 2.22 4.98 2.57
N GLU A 102 2.67 5.18 3.80
CA GLU A 102 3.22 6.46 4.21
C GLU A 102 4.48 6.78 3.41
N VAL A 103 5.35 5.79 3.23
CA VAL A 103 6.55 5.97 2.42
C VAL A 103 6.16 6.18 0.95
N LEU A 104 5.19 5.42 0.46
CA LEU A 104 4.70 5.55 -0.90
C LEU A 104 4.19 6.96 -1.17
N ALA A 105 3.43 7.52 -0.24
CA ALA A 105 2.88 8.86 -0.39
C ALA A 105 4.00 9.89 -0.54
N GLY A 106 5.14 9.68 0.11
CA GLY A 106 6.29 10.57 -0.03
C GLY A 106 7.08 10.34 -1.30
N ALA A 107 6.82 9.23 -1.99
CA ALA A 107 7.56 8.87 -3.20
C ALA A 107 6.89 9.35 -4.47
N VAL A 108 5.65 9.80 -4.40
CA VAL A 108 4.89 10.23 -5.58
C VAL A 108 4.45 11.67 -5.41
N THR A 109 4.04 12.30 -6.50
CA THR A 109 3.57 13.68 -6.42
C THR A 109 2.19 13.73 -5.76
N PRO A 110 1.83 14.89 -5.17
CA PRO A 110 0.49 15.05 -4.59
C PRO A 110 -0.62 14.81 -5.62
N GLU A 111 -0.38 15.15 -6.87
CA GLU A 111 -1.38 14.96 -7.92
C GLU A 111 -1.65 13.48 -8.16
N VAL A 112 -0.59 12.66 -8.23
CA VAL A 112 -0.76 11.23 -8.43
C VAL A 112 -1.38 10.59 -7.21
N LEU A 113 -0.97 11.01 -6.01
CA LEU A 113 -1.56 10.48 -4.81
C LEU A 113 -3.05 10.76 -4.75
N ALA A 114 -3.45 11.99 -5.09
CA ALA A 114 -4.86 12.36 -5.10
C ALA A 114 -5.62 11.54 -6.13
N ALA A 115 -5.04 11.32 -7.30
CA ALA A 115 -5.68 10.51 -8.34
C ALA A 115 -5.89 9.08 -7.88
N VAL A 116 -4.88 8.50 -7.22
CA VAL A 116 -4.98 7.13 -6.71
C VAL A 116 -6.09 7.05 -5.65
N LYS A 117 -6.10 7.99 -4.71
CA LYS A 117 -7.10 7.99 -3.65
C LYS A 117 -8.51 8.17 -4.21
N SER A 118 -8.66 8.92 -5.28
CA SER A 118 -9.98 9.14 -5.87
C SER A 118 -10.55 7.89 -6.52
N ARG A 119 -9.72 6.89 -6.77
CA ARG A 119 -10.17 5.62 -7.36
C ARG A 119 -10.54 4.61 -6.29
N LEU A 120 -10.47 5.00 -5.02
CA LEU A 120 -10.72 4.12 -3.89
C LEU A 120 -11.83 4.71 -3.04
N PRO A 121 -12.60 3.86 -2.33
CA PRO A 121 -13.59 4.40 -1.39
C PRO A 121 -12.91 5.24 -0.31
N GLU A 122 -13.67 6.12 0.28
CA GLU A 122 -13.16 7.05 1.29
C GLU A 122 -12.47 6.33 2.44
N GLU A 123 -12.95 5.14 2.81
CA GLU A 123 -12.33 4.39 3.91
C GLU A 123 -10.85 4.13 3.66
N TYR A 124 -10.44 4.04 2.40
CA TYR A 124 -9.03 3.79 2.06
C TYR A 124 -8.12 4.99 2.38
N ASP A 125 -8.71 6.15 2.69
CA ASP A 125 -7.89 7.29 3.13
C ASP A 125 -7.07 6.93 4.36
N GLN A 126 -7.60 6.06 5.21
CA GLN A 126 -6.88 5.62 6.40
C GLN A 126 -5.59 4.88 6.06
N LEU A 127 -5.58 4.19 4.94
CA LEU A 127 -4.40 3.46 4.50
C LEU A 127 -3.26 4.42 4.17
N PHE A 128 -3.59 5.61 3.71
CA PHE A 128 -2.58 6.61 3.32
C PHE A 128 -2.30 7.64 4.41
N GLY A 129 -2.76 7.38 5.63
CA GLY A 129 -2.42 8.24 6.75
C GLY A 129 -3.44 9.34 7.05
N ASP A 130 -4.53 9.40 6.32
CA ASP A 130 -5.58 10.38 6.58
C ASP A 130 -6.53 9.79 7.63
N ALA A 131 -6.18 9.99 8.90
CA ALA A 131 -7.00 9.46 9.98
C ALA A 131 -8.38 10.09 9.92
N PRO A 132 -9.36 9.35 10.14
CA PRO A 132 -10.70 9.92 10.21
C PRO A 132 -10.89 10.73 11.48
N ASP A 133 -10.23 10.58 11.84
CA ASP A 133 -10.12 10.99 12.74
C ASP A 133 -9.72 11.48 13.36
N SER A 134 -9.88 11.50 13.15
CA SER A 134 -9.63 11.74 13.66
C SER A 134 -9.86 12.06 14.25
N PRO A 135 -9.97 12.19 14.23
CA PRO A 135 -10.16 12.55 14.85
C PRO A 135 -10.29 12.91 15.29
N THR A 136 -10.39 12.93 15.17
CA THR A 136 -10.25 13.21 15.55
C THR A 136 -10.34 13.73 15.83
N SER A 137 -10.58 13.97 15.67
CA SER A 137 -10.51 14.45 15.96
C SER A 137 -10.81 14.88 16.48
N PRO A 138 -10.90 14.93 16.59
CA PRO A 138 -11.10 15.38 17.16
C PRO A 138 -11.34 15.83 17.54
N THR A 139 -11.44 15.85 17.51
CA THR A 139 -11.49 16.15 17.83
C THR A 139 -11.69 16.46 18.19
N ALA A 140 -11.89 16.53 18.22
CA ALA A 140 -11.88 16.77 18.49
C ALA A 140 -12.12 17.01 18.88
N VAL A 141 -12.32 17.23 19.11
CA VAL A 141 -12.28 17.49 19.33
C VAL A 141 -12.20 17.68 19.48
#